data_e256fd4a16c090505aba81ec3d2e8fc9
#
_entry.id   e256fd4a16c090505aba81ec3d2e8fc9
#
_cell.length_a   1.000
_cell.length_b   1.000
_cell.length_c   1.000
_cell.angle_alpha   90.00
_cell.angle_beta   90.00
_cell.angle_gamma   90.00
#
_symmetry.space_group_name_H-M   'P 1'
#
loop_
_entity.id
_entity.type
_entity.pdbx_description
1 polymer ?
#
loop_
_entity_poly.entity_id
_entity_poly.type
_entity_poly.pdbx_seq_one_letter_code
_entity_poly.pdbx_strand_id
1 'polypeptide(L)'
;MASRTSSPLTHPDLEDFDLFKIMSALSDPTRLAIVVTLASRPGLACKGFYPAVGKSALTRHLRILREAGLIQQHDVGTLRVNVLRKDDLDQRFPHLMDLVIDEGADADHPILVADIESA
;
A
#
# COMPACT_ATOMS: atom_id res chain seq x y z
N MET A 1 -17.00 -13.14 -12.72
CA MET A 1 -17.63 -12.61 -12.45
C MET A 1 -18.08 -12.13 -11.09
N ALA A 2 -19.04 -12.58 -10.71
CA ALA A 2 -19.72 -12.04 -9.60
C ALA A 2 -18.97 -12.11 -8.28
N SER A 3 -18.06 -13.07 -8.13
CA SER A 3 -17.40 -13.23 -6.86
C SER A 3 -16.64 -11.98 -6.42
N ARG A 4 -16.10 -11.26 -7.36
CA ARG A 4 -15.34 -10.06 -7.01
C ARG A 4 -16.25 -8.97 -6.47
N THR A 5 -17.42 -8.84 -7.04
CA THR A 5 -18.35 -7.79 -6.66
C THR A 5 -19.14 -8.12 -5.40
N SER A 6 -19.14 -9.39 -4.98
CA SER A 6 -19.88 -9.79 -3.81
C SER A 6 -19.20 -9.37 -2.49
N SER A 7 -17.93 -8.96 -2.56
CA SER A 7 -17.18 -8.55 -1.38
C SER A 7 -16.53 -7.19 -1.63
N PRO A 8 -17.30 -6.12 -1.44
CA PRO A 8 -16.72 -4.80 -1.65
C PRO A 8 -15.57 -4.55 -0.69
N LEU A 9 -14.59 -3.81 -1.16
CA LEU A 9 -13.44 -3.46 -0.37
C LEU A 9 -13.85 -2.48 0.72
N THR A 10 -13.36 -2.74 1.93
CA THR A 10 -13.63 -1.86 3.06
C THR A 10 -12.34 -1.14 3.46
N HIS A 11 -12.53 0.11 3.87
CA HIS A 11 -11.42 0.96 4.29
C HIS A 11 -11.81 1.64 5.60
N PRO A 12 -10.88 1.75 6.56
CA PRO A 12 -11.18 2.48 7.79
C PRO A 12 -11.34 3.97 7.52
N ASP A 13 -12.24 4.59 8.27
CA ASP A 13 -12.35 6.04 8.25
C ASP A 13 -11.18 6.66 9.01
N LEU A 14 -10.94 7.94 8.75
CA LEU A 14 -9.82 8.65 9.34
C LEU A 14 -9.82 8.58 10.87
N GLU A 15 -10.99 8.69 11.49
CA GLU A 15 -11.09 8.64 12.95
C GLU A 15 -10.84 7.25 13.52
N ASP A 16 -10.89 6.22 12.70
CA ASP A 16 -10.62 4.85 13.13
C ASP A 16 -9.18 4.43 12.94
N PHE A 17 -8.33 5.32 12.46
CA PHE A 17 -6.91 5.01 12.31
C PHE A 17 -6.29 4.73 13.67
N ASP A 18 -5.50 3.67 13.73
CA ASP A 18 -4.83 3.21 14.94
C ASP A 18 -3.33 3.19 14.67
N LEU A 19 -2.60 3.97 15.43
CA LEU A 19 -1.14 4.08 15.23
C LEU A 19 -0.46 2.72 15.34
N PHE A 20 -0.89 1.87 16.27
CA PHE A 20 -0.28 0.53 16.42
C PHE A 20 -0.48 -0.32 15.17
N LYS A 21 -1.66 -0.27 14.58
CA LYS A 21 -1.91 -1.02 13.35
C LYS A 21 -1.05 -0.50 12.21
N ILE A 22 -0.89 0.80 12.12
CA ILE A 22 -0.07 1.43 11.08
C ILE A 22 1.39 1.02 11.26
N MET A 23 1.90 1.12 12.48
CA MET A 23 3.29 0.75 12.74
C MET A 23 3.53 -0.73 12.51
N SER A 24 2.59 -1.58 12.91
CA SER A 24 2.69 -3.01 12.67
C SER A 24 2.72 -3.33 11.18
N ALA A 25 1.85 -2.69 10.41
CA ALA A 25 1.82 -2.90 8.97
C ALA A 25 3.14 -2.47 8.31
N LEU A 26 3.76 -1.41 8.81
CA LEU A 26 5.01 -0.88 8.27
C LEU A 26 6.24 -1.62 8.76
N SER A 27 6.11 -2.51 9.73
CA SER A 27 7.28 -3.21 10.30
C SER A 27 7.79 -4.35 9.42
N ASP A 28 7.10 -4.67 8.35
CA ASP A 28 7.54 -5.67 7.40
C ASP A 28 8.26 -5.00 6.24
N PRO A 29 9.48 -5.44 5.85
CA PRO A 29 10.25 -4.78 4.78
C PRO A 29 9.51 -4.72 3.46
N THR A 30 8.79 -5.76 3.09
CA THR A 30 8.05 -5.78 1.83
C THR A 30 6.92 -4.74 1.86
N ARG A 31 6.17 -4.68 2.96
CA ARG A 31 5.09 -3.70 3.07
C ARG A 31 5.62 -2.27 3.11
N LEU A 32 6.74 -2.05 3.79
CA LEU A 32 7.37 -0.73 3.77
C LEU A 32 7.77 -0.35 2.35
N ALA A 33 8.36 -1.27 1.60
CA ALA A 33 8.76 -1.02 0.22
C ALA A 33 7.55 -0.70 -0.66
N ILE A 34 6.44 -1.41 -0.45
CA ILE A 34 5.20 -1.13 -1.20
C ILE A 34 4.73 0.31 -0.94
N VAL A 35 4.72 0.72 0.32
CA VAL A 35 4.28 2.07 0.69
C VAL A 35 5.17 3.13 0.06
N VAL A 36 6.47 2.96 0.14
CA VAL A 36 7.42 3.91 -0.46
C VAL A 36 7.23 3.97 -1.98
N THR A 37 7.03 2.81 -2.60
CA THR A 37 6.80 2.75 -4.05
C THR A 37 5.52 3.51 -4.42
N LEU A 38 4.45 3.31 -3.68
CA LEU A 38 3.19 3.99 -3.95
C LEU A 38 3.26 5.49 -3.72
N ALA A 39 4.15 5.95 -2.85
CA ALA A 39 4.35 7.38 -2.64
C ALA A 39 4.82 8.06 -3.91
N SER A 40 5.64 7.38 -4.72
CA SER A 40 6.15 7.93 -5.96
C SER A 40 5.35 7.45 -7.19
N ARG A 41 4.53 6.43 -7.05
CA ARG A 41 3.76 5.86 -8.17
C ARG A 41 2.31 5.64 -7.75
N PRO A 42 1.55 6.72 -7.55
CA PRO A 42 0.16 6.58 -7.15
C PRO A 42 -0.66 5.90 -8.24
N GLY A 43 -1.55 5.02 -7.83
CA GLY A 43 -2.41 4.31 -8.77
C GLY A 43 -1.80 3.06 -9.37
N LEU A 44 -0.67 2.59 -8.86
CA LEU A 44 -0.05 1.38 -9.38
C LEU A 44 -0.96 0.17 -9.15
N ALA A 45 -1.17 -0.61 -10.21
CA ALA A 45 -2.01 -1.79 -10.13
C ALA A 45 -1.28 -2.92 -9.40
N CYS A 46 -2.05 -3.85 -8.81
CA CYS A 46 -1.48 -4.99 -8.10
C CYS A 46 -0.50 -5.76 -8.98
N LYS A 47 -0.85 -5.96 -10.25
CA LYS A 47 0.02 -6.75 -11.13
C LYS A 47 1.38 -6.10 -11.35
N GLY A 48 1.51 -4.81 -11.10
CA GLY A 48 2.79 -4.12 -11.23
C GLY A 48 3.82 -4.60 -10.23
N PHE A 49 3.37 -5.22 -9.13
CA PHE A 49 4.27 -5.75 -8.11
C PHE A 49 4.63 -7.22 -8.33
N TYR A 50 3.97 -7.92 -9.25
CA TYR A 50 4.13 -9.37 -9.37
C TYR A 50 5.55 -9.82 -9.66
N PRO A 51 6.34 -9.11 -10.48
CA PRO A 51 7.71 -9.55 -10.71
C PRO A 51 8.54 -9.65 -9.43
N ALA A 52 8.25 -8.81 -8.44
CA ALA A 52 9.02 -8.74 -7.22
C ALA A 52 8.37 -9.49 -6.06
N VAL A 53 7.04 -9.58 -6.05
CA VAL A 53 6.29 -10.16 -4.93
C VAL A 53 5.29 -11.18 -5.47
N GLY A 54 5.34 -12.39 -4.96
CA GLY A 54 4.38 -13.42 -5.36
C GLY A 54 2.95 -12.99 -5.14
N LYS A 55 2.06 -13.45 -6.01
CA LYS A 55 0.67 -13.00 -6.04
C LYS A 55 -0.06 -13.21 -4.72
N SER A 56 0.08 -14.40 -4.12
CA SER A 56 -0.60 -14.71 -2.86
C SER A 56 -0.07 -13.86 -1.72
N ALA A 57 1.25 -13.73 -1.63
CA ALA A 57 1.87 -12.90 -0.60
C ALA A 57 1.48 -11.44 -0.76
N LEU A 58 1.46 -10.95 -1.99
CA LEU A 58 1.06 -9.57 -2.27
C LEU A 58 -0.37 -9.30 -1.84
N THR A 59 -1.28 -10.21 -2.15
CA THR A 59 -2.69 -10.06 -1.75
C THR A 59 -2.80 -9.87 -0.24
N ARG A 60 -2.05 -10.66 0.52
CA ARG A 60 -2.06 -10.55 1.97
C ARG A 60 -1.43 -9.23 2.44
N HIS A 61 -0.30 -8.84 1.86
CA HIS A 61 0.36 -7.58 2.22
C HIS A 61 -0.54 -6.38 1.96
N LEU A 62 -1.18 -6.36 0.79
CA LEU A 62 -2.04 -5.23 0.43
C LEU A 62 -3.29 -5.17 1.32
N ARG A 63 -3.83 -6.33 1.72
CA ARG A 63 -4.95 -6.34 2.65
C ARG A 63 -4.56 -5.76 4.00
N ILE A 64 -3.39 -6.14 4.52
CA ILE A 64 -2.91 -5.60 5.79
C ILE A 64 -2.75 -4.09 5.71
N LEU A 65 -2.17 -3.60 4.62
CA LEU A 65 -1.99 -2.16 4.42
C LEU A 65 -3.32 -1.43 4.31
N ARG A 66 -4.28 -2.02 3.58
CA ARG A 66 -5.61 -1.43 3.42
C ARG A 66 -6.35 -1.36 4.75
N GLU A 67 -6.33 -2.45 5.51
CA GLU A 67 -7.05 -2.52 6.78
C GLU A 67 -6.44 -1.61 7.83
N ALA A 68 -5.15 -1.31 7.71
CA ALA A 68 -4.49 -0.37 8.60
C ALA A 68 -4.76 1.09 8.23
N GLY A 69 -5.31 1.34 7.05
CA GLY A 69 -5.58 2.70 6.59
C GLY A 69 -4.46 3.33 5.80
N LEU A 70 -3.44 2.56 5.44
CA LEU A 70 -2.29 3.11 4.72
C LEU A 70 -2.57 3.29 3.24
N ILE A 71 -3.37 2.40 2.65
CA ILE A 71 -3.67 2.47 1.23
C ILE A 71 -5.17 2.38 0.98
N GLN A 72 -5.57 2.90 -0.15
CA GLN A 72 -6.90 2.74 -0.71
C GLN A 72 -6.77 1.87 -1.95
N GLN A 73 -7.68 0.93 -2.12
CA GLN A 73 -7.74 0.08 -3.29
C GLN A 73 -9.07 0.26 -3.99
N HIS A 74 -9.05 0.32 -5.31
CA HIS A 74 -10.29 0.36 -6.08
C HIS A 74 -10.08 -0.30 -7.44
N ASP A 75 -11.16 -0.72 -8.04
CA ASP A 75 -11.12 -1.42 -9.31
C ASP A 75 -11.32 -0.43 -10.46
N VAL A 76 -10.45 -0.55 -11.47
CA VAL A 76 -10.54 0.23 -12.69
C VAL A 76 -10.51 -0.79 -13.83
N GLY A 77 -11.68 -1.08 -14.40
CA GLY A 77 -11.78 -2.15 -15.37
C GLY A 77 -11.44 -3.48 -14.73
N THR A 78 -10.47 -4.18 -15.28
CA THR A 78 -10.03 -5.47 -14.74
C THR A 78 -8.87 -5.33 -13.76
N LEU A 79 -8.41 -4.10 -13.53
CA LEU A 79 -7.26 -3.84 -12.68
C LEU A 79 -7.70 -3.40 -11.29
N ARG A 80 -6.96 -3.82 -10.28
CA ARG A 80 -7.10 -3.28 -8.93
C ARG A 80 -5.93 -2.36 -8.69
N VAL A 81 -6.22 -1.08 -8.47
CA VAL A 81 -5.18 -0.05 -8.30
C VAL A 81 -5.06 0.34 -6.83
N ASN A 82 -3.87 0.80 -6.47
CA ASN A 82 -3.51 1.10 -5.10
C ASN A 82 -3.01 2.53 -4.99
N VAL A 83 -3.49 3.24 -3.98
CA VAL A 83 -3.11 4.63 -3.73
C VAL A 83 -2.79 4.78 -2.25
N LEU A 84 -1.64 5.39 -1.95
CA LEU A 84 -1.28 5.71 -0.57
C LEU A 84 -2.21 6.81 -0.05
N ARG A 85 -2.75 6.63 1.13
CA ARG A 85 -3.67 7.61 1.73
C ARG A 85 -2.90 8.69 2.49
N LYS A 86 -1.97 9.35 1.78
CA LYS A 86 -1.05 10.28 2.42
C LYS A 86 -1.77 11.46 3.06
N ASP A 87 -2.76 12.03 2.38
CA ASP A 87 -3.45 13.20 2.93
C ASP A 87 -4.19 12.87 4.22
N ASP A 88 -4.88 11.73 4.26
CA ASP A 88 -5.57 11.28 5.46
C ASP A 88 -4.59 11.00 6.58
N LEU A 89 -3.47 10.36 6.25
CA LEU A 89 -2.46 10.02 7.24
C LEU A 89 -1.78 11.28 7.78
N ASP A 90 -1.52 12.27 6.92
CA ASP A 90 -0.94 13.54 7.34
C ASP A 90 -1.89 14.30 8.25
N GLN A 91 -3.18 14.22 7.98
CA GLN A 91 -4.18 14.89 8.80
C GLN A 91 -4.26 14.28 10.20
N ARG A 92 -4.22 12.97 10.27
CA ARG A 92 -4.37 12.25 11.54
C ARG A 92 -3.07 12.15 12.32
N PHE A 93 -1.93 11.94 11.63
CA PHE A 93 -0.61 11.80 12.22
C PHE A 93 0.38 12.66 11.45
N PRO A 94 0.43 13.97 11.73
CA PRO A 94 1.29 14.88 10.97
C PRO A 94 2.75 14.44 10.99
N HIS A 95 3.39 14.49 9.82
CA HIS A 95 4.81 14.18 9.61
C HIS A 95 5.20 12.72 9.72
N LEU A 96 4.28 11.84 10.13
CA LEU A 96 4.62 10.41 10.24
C LEU A 96 5.02 9.85 8.88
N MET A 97 4.19 10.08 7.86
CA MET A 97 4.46 9.49 6.55
C MET A 97 5.64 10.12 5.85
N ASP A 98 5.92 11.38 6.11
CA ASP A 98 7.14 12.01 5.58
C ASP A 98 8.37 11.27 6.09
N LEU A 99 8.40 10.97 7.38
CA LEU A 99 9.51 10.22 7.98
C LEU A 99 9.60 8.82 7.39
N VAL A 100 8.46 8.13 7.31
CA VAL A 100 8.42 6.77 6.79
C VAL A 100 8.93 6.71 5.36
N ILE A 101 8.46 7.64 4.52
CA ILE A 101 8.86 7.66 3.11
C ILE A 101 10.34 8.00 2.97
N ASP A 102 10.81 9.02 3.70
CA ASP A 102 12.20 9.43 3.60
C ASP A 102 13.16 8.34 4.06
N GLU A 103 12.88 7.74 5.21
CA GLU A 103 13.75 6.69 5.74
C GLU A 103 13.59 5.39 4.97
N GLY A 104 12.37 5.10 4.54
CA GLY A 104 12.09 3.89 3.75
C GLY A 104 12.70 3.93 2.37
N ALA A 105 12.82 5.11 1.78
CA ALA A 105 13.42 5.25 0.45
C ALA A 105 14.93 4.93 0.47
N ASP A 106 15.57 5.08 1.62
CA ASP A 106 16.99 4.75 1.76
C ASP A 106 17.20 3.28 2.05
N ALA A 107 16.12 2.54 2.34
CA ALA A 107 16.23 1.11 2.63
C ALA A 107 16.57 0.34 1.35
N ASP A 108 17.49 -0.60 1.48
CA ASP A 108 17.88 -1.43 0.35
C ASP A 108 16.89 -2.59 0.23
N HIS A 109 15.93 -2.44 -0.66
CA HIS A 109 14.95 -3.49 -0.89
C HIS A 109 14.72 -3.70 -2.38
N PRO A 110 14.74 -4.96 -2.85
CA PRO A 110 14.68 -5.25 -4.28
C PRO A 110 13.37 -4.84 -4.97
N ILE A 111 12.31 -4.66 -4.22
CA ILE A 111 11.04 -4.25 -4.81
C ILE A 111 11.05 -2.79 -5.24
N LEU A 112 11.96 -1.97 -4.67
CA LEU A 112 11.96 -0.55 -4.95
C LEU A 112 12.40 -0.28 -6.38
N VAL A 113 11.56 0.38 -7.12
CA VAL A 113 11.85 1.03 -8.39
C VAL A 113 12.10 0.09 -9.56
N ALA A 114 13.21 -0.65 -9.56
CA ALA A 114 13.65 -1.35 -10.77
C ALA A 114 12.63 -2.33 -11.31
N ASP A 115 12.02 -3.11 -10.43
CA ASP A 115 11.07 -4.13 -10.85
C ASP A 115 9.74 -3.53 -11.26
N ILE A 116 9.40 -2.38 -10.70
CA ILE A 116 8.14 -1.72 -10.99
C ILE A 116 8.20 -0.98 -12.32
N GLU A 117 9.34 -0.40 -12.63
CA GLU A 117 9.48 0.38 -13.86
C GLU A 117 9.35 -0.46 -15.11
N SER A 118 9.69 -1.73 -15.03
CA SER A 118 9.59 -2.60 -16.18
C SER A 118 8.16 -3.07 -16.43
N ALA A 119 7.27 -2.86 -15.49
CA ALA A 119 5.86 -3.23 -15.66
C ALA A 119 5.04 -2.15 -16.42
#